data_f5161946fdee1afc51fb8c401030afea
#
_entry.id   f5161946fdee1afc51fb8c401030afea
#
_cell.length_a   1.000
_cell.length_b   1.000
_cell.length_c   1.000
_cell.angle_alpha   90.00
_cell.angle_beta   90.00
_cell.angle_gamma   90.00
#
_symmetry.space_group_name_H-M   'P 1'
#
loop_
_entity.id
_entity.type
_entity.pdbx_description
1 polymer ?
#
loop_
_entity_poly.entity_id
_entity_poly.type
_entity_poly.pdbx_seq_one_letter_code
_entity_poly.pdbx_strand_id
1 'polypeptide(L)'
;MLALVGLEDKENVYPRELSGGQKQRVGIARAIASNPKILLCDEATSALDVQTAKEIVEILKDINKKFGITIVFITHQLEVAKELFKNIAVIDSGKIVENNSSYEIFANPTNALTKKLVNKKIDIPKEVVNNIGGNIVTLIYKGEDSLEPIISTINERYKVSTNILHGNIEYIQDKPIGILVISINGNDHDVSSAIDYLESTIETVKYYKEEEAVV
;
A
#
# COMPACT_ATOMS: atom_id res chain seq x y z
N MET A 1 5.74 -29.44 -13.07
CA MET A 1 4.74 -28.39 -12.79
C MET A 1 4.36 -28.33 -11.31
N LEU A 2 4.01 -29.47 -10.67
CA LEU A 2 3.70 -29.45 -9.22
C LEU A 2 4.84 -28.93 -8.35
N ALA A 3 6.10 -29.24 -8.67
CA ALA A 3 7.26 -28.70 -7.99
C ALA A 3 7.36 -27.15 -8.02
N LEU A 4 6.90 -26.52 -9.11
CA LEU A 4 6.91 -25.05 -9.23
C LEU A 4 5.94 -24.35 -8.27
N VAL A 5 4.95 -25.09 -7.78
CA VAL A 5 3.93 -24.59 -6.87
C VAL A 5 4.02 -25.24 -5.47
N GLY A 6 5.12 -25.98 -5.19
CA GLY A 6 5.40 -26.63 -3.91
C GLY A 6 4.43 -27.73 -3.55
N LEU A 7 4.04 -28.57 -4.53
CA LEU A 7 3.08 -29.66 -4.37
C LEU A 7 3.59 -31.00 -4.93
N GLU A 8 4.91 -31.25 -4.93
CA GLU A 8 5.49 -32.49 -5.43
C GLU A 8 4.94 -33.73 -4.72
N ASP A 9 4.74 -33.62 -3.43
CA ASP A 9 4.23 -34.67 -2.55
C ASP A 9 2.74 -34.99 -2.76
N LYS A 10 2.02 -34.16 -3.54
CA LYS A 10 0.59 -34.28 -3.81
C LYS A 10 0.25 -34.88 -5.17
N GLU A 11 1.22 -35.41 -5.91
CA GLU A 11 1.00 -35.96 -7.24
C GLU A 11 -0.12 -37.02 -7.30
N ASN A 12 -0.22 -37.86 -6.28
CA ASN A 12 -1.19 -38.96 -6.19
C ASN A 12 -2.39 -38.63 -5.29
N VAL A 13 -2.60 -37.35 -4.91
CA VAL A 13 -3.70 -36.91 -4.04
C VAL A 13 -4.87 -36.41 -4.89
N TYR A 14 -6.09 -36.87 -4.55
CA TYR A 14 -7.28 -36.38 -5.26
C TYR A 14 -7.60 -34.92 -4.92
N PRO A 15 -8.13 -34.15 -5.89
CA PRO A 15 -8.45 -32.72 -5.66
C PRO A 15 -9.37 -32.44 -4.45
N ARG A 16 -10.27 -33.37 -4.12
CA ARG A 16 -11.16 -33.25 -2.95
C ARG A 16 -10.44 -33.25 -1.61
N GLU A 17 -9.21 -33.79 -1.57
CA GLU A 17 -8.40 -33.95 -0.37
C GLU A 17 -7.45 -32.75 -0.18
N LEU A 18 -7.39 -31.85 -1.16
CA LEU A 18 -6.56 -30.65 -1.14
C LEU A 18 -7.28 -29.50 -0.43
N SER A 19 -6.51 -28.67 0.30
CA SER A 19 -6.99 -27.39 0.85
C SER A 19 -7.32 -26.40 -0.26
N GLY A 20 -8.02 -25.29 0.07
CA GLY A 20 -8.32 -24.22 -0.88
C GLY A 20 -7.09 -23.64 -1.56
N GLY A 21 -6.06 -23.32 -0.79
CA GLY A 21 -4.78 -22.81 -1.32
C GLY A 21 -4.05 -23.84 -2.19
N GLN A 22 -4.06 -25.13 -1.80
CA GLN A 22 -3.49 -26.19 -2.63
C GLN A 22 -4.23 -26.37 -3.95
N LYS A 23 -5.57 -26.31 -3.94
CA LYS A 23 -6.38 -26.29 -5.17
C LYS A 23 -6.01 -25.13 -6.09
N GLN A 24 -5.80 -23.94 -5.52
CA GLN A 24 -5.37 -22.77 -6.28
C GLN A 24 -4.00 -22.97 -6.90
N ARG A 25 -3.03 -23.51 -6.15
CA ARG A 25 -1.68 -23.84 -6.67
C ARG A 25 -1.74 -24.87 -7.81
N VAL A 26 -2.60 -25.88 -7.70
CA VAL A 26 -2.84 -26.85 -8.79
C VAL A 26 -3.45 -26.13 -10.00
N GLY A 27 -4.39 -25.19 -9.80
CA GLY A 27 -4.94 -24.35 -10.88
C GLY A 27 -3.86 -23.57 -11.64
N ILE A 28 -2.95 -22.94 -10.90
CA ILE A 28 -1.79 -22.22 -11.46
C ILE A 28 -0.88 -23.21 -12.23
N ALA A 29 -0.50 -24.34 -11.62
CA ALA A 29 0.34 -25.34 -12.26
C ALA A 29 -0.26 -25.84 -13.58
N ARG A 30 -1.57 -26.06 -13.61
CA ARG A 30 -2.32 -26.45 -14.82
C ARG A 30 -2.29 -25.34 -15.88
N ALA A 31 -2.50 -24.10 -15.48
CA ALA A 31 -2.53 -22.96 -16.41
C ALA A 31 -1.18 -22.72 -17.09
N ILE A 32 -0.06 -22.92 -16.36
CA ILE A 32 1.30 -22.76 -16.93
C ILE A 32 1.82 -23.98 -17.67
N ALA A 33 1.15 -25.14 -17.56
CA ALA A 33 1.60 -26.39 -18.22
C ALA A 33 1.64 -26.29 -19.74
N SER A 34 0.82 -25.44 -20.35
CA SER A 34 0.79 -25.15 -21.78
C SER A 34 1.85 -24.15 -22.26
N ASN A 35 2.71 -23.68 -21.34
CA ASN A 35 3.72 -22.65 -21.61
C ASN A 35 3.12 -21.36 -22.22
N PRO A 36 2.13 -20.73 -21.58
CA PRO A 36 1.47 -19.54 -22.11
C PRO A 36 2.38 -18.33 -22.07
N LYS A 37 2.16 -17.35 -22.95
CA LYS A 37 2.80 -16.04 -22.89
C LYS A 37 2.12 -15.10 -21.88
N ILE A 38 0.84 -15.31 -21.65
CA ILE A 38 0.00 -14.49 -20.76
C ILE A 38 -0.76 -15.43 -19.83
N LEU A 39 -0.73 -15.16 -18.54
CA LEU A 39 -1.52 -15.81 -17.51
C LEU A 39 -2.56 -14.82 -16.98
N LEU A 40 -3.85 -15.17 -17.14
CA LEU A 40 -4.95 -14.39 -16.58
C LEU A 40 -5.38 -15.01 -15.26
N CYS A 41 -5.31 -14.23 -14.18
CA CYS A 41 -5.74 -14.60 -12.83
C CYS A 41 -6.94 -13.73 -12.45
N ASP A 42 -8.10 -14.33 -12.34
CA ASP A 42 -9.31 -13.64 -11.91
C ASP A 42 -9.57 -13.99 -10.45
N GLU A 43 -9.44 -12.99 -9.58
CA GLU A 43 -9.62 -13.11 -8.11
C GLU A 43 -8.94 -14.34 -7.46
N ALA A 44 -7.75 -14.70 -7.93
CA ALA A 44 -7.06 -15.93 -7.53
C ALA A 44 -6.74 -16.05 -6.02
N THR A 45 -6.94 -14.98 -5.24
CA THR A 45 -6.68 -14.94 -3.80
C THR A 45 -7.90 -14.56 -2.95
N SER A 46 -9.07 -14.30 -3.55
CA SER A 46 -10.23 -13.73 -2.87
C SER A 46 -10.82 -14.63 -1.78
N ALA A 47 -10.74 -15.95 -1.95
CA ALA A 47 -11.28 -16.96 -1.01
C ALA A 47 -10.21 -17.53 -0.06
N LEU A 48 -9.01 -16.91 0.00
CA LEU A 48 -7.88 -17.40 0.78
C LEU A 48 -7.64 -16.47 1.99
N ASP A 49 -7.10 -17.06 3.05
CA ASP A 49 -6.55 -16.28 4.16
C ASP A 49 -5.31 -15.50 3.72
N VAL A 50 -4.95 -14.48 4.51
CA VAL A 50 -3.86 -13.53 4.19
C VAL A 50 -2.52 -14.24 3.94
N GLN A 51 -2.20 -15.27 4.74
CA GLN A 51 -0.94 -15.98 4.60
C GLN A 51 -0.90 -16.80 3.31
N THR A 52 -1.95 -17.55 3.05
CA THR A 52 -2.07 -18.35 1.81
C THR A 52 -2.10 -17.47 0.57
N ALA A 53 -2.75 -16.29 0.64
CA ALA A 53 -2.75 -15.32 -0.46
C ALA A 53 -1.32 -14.82 -0.78
N LYS A 54 -0.50 -14.50 0.25
CA LYS A 54 0.90 -14.12 0.06
C LYS A 54 1.72 -15.23 -0.59
N GLU A 55 1.53 -16.47 -0.18
CA GLU A 55 2.22 -17.61 -0.81
C GLU A 55 1.89 -17.75 -2.30
N ILE A 56 0.62 -17.55 -2.67
CA ILE A 56 0.21 -17.55 -4.09
C ILE A 56 0.88 -16.41 -4.86
N VAL A 57 0.97 -15.21 -4.25
CA VAL A 57 1.63 -14.05 -4.85
C VAL A 57 3.12 -14.33 -5.11
N GLU A 58 3.83 -14.92 -4.14
CA GLU A 58 5.25 -15.28 -4.33
C GLU A 58 5.43 -16.33 -5.43
N ILE A 59 4.59 -17.36 -5.48
CA ILE A 59 4.62 -18.34 -6.58
C ILE A 59 4.44 -17.64 -7.95
N LEU A 60 3.52 -16.70 -8.06
CA LEU A 60 3.30 -15.96 -9.30
C LEU A 60 4.49 -15.06 -9.67
N LYS A 61 5.14 -14.41 -8.69
CA LYS A 61 6.39 -13.65 -8.91
C LYS A 61 7.50 -14.54 -9.44
N ASP A 62 7.69 -15.72 -8.84
CA ASP A 62 8.70 -16.68 -9.26
C ASP A 62 8.44 -17.21 -10.69
N ILE A 63 7.18 -17.49 -10.99
CA ILE A 63 6.76 -17.90 -12.34
C ILE A 63 7.04 -16.79 -13.35
N ASN A 64 6.66 -15.54 -13.05
CA ASN A 64 6.93 -14.39 -13.91
C ASN A 64 8.44 -14.23 -14.15
N LYS A 65 9.24 -14.26 -13.08
CA LYS A 65 10.71 -14.10 -13.14
C LYS A 65 11.38 -15.23 -13.91
N LYS A 66 10.94 -16.48 -13.69
CA LYS A 66 11.58 -17.67 -14.25
C LYS A 66 11.22 -17.90 -15.72
N PHE A 67 9.99 -17.63 -16.11
CA PHE A 67 9.45 -17.98 -17.44
C PHE A 67 9.16 -16.76 -18.30
N GLY A 68 9.24 -15.54 -17.78
CA GLY A 68 8.90 -14.31 -18.52
C GLY A 68 7.42 -14.22 -18.93
N ILE A 69 6.54 -14.95 -18.25
CA ILE A 69 5.09 -14.95 -18.53
C ILE A 69 4.50 -13.61 -18.06
N THR A 70 3.76 -12.92 -18.91
CA THR A 70 3.00 -11.74 -18.49
C THR A 70 1.81 -12.19 -17.62
N ILE A 71 1.68 -11.63 -16.43
CA ILE A 71 0.58 -11.94 -15.53
C ILE A 71 -0.39 -10.75 -15.52
N VAL A 72 -1.65 -11.01 -15.90
CA VAL A 72 -2.78 -10.09 -15.74
C VAL A 72 -3.61 -10.61 -14.58
N PHE A 73 -3.73 -9.82 -13.52
CA PHE A 73 -4.39 -10.22 -12.29
C PHE A 73 -5.52 -9.26 -11.94
N ILE A 74 -6.71 -9.79 -11.75
CA ILE A 74 -7.88 -9.02 -11.33
C ILE A 74 -8.06 -9.25 -9.83
N THR A 75 -8.13 -8.17 -9.06
CA THR A 75 -8.32 -8.22 -7.61
C THR A 75 -8.95 -6.94 -7.08
N HIS A 76 -9.65 -7.06 -5.97
CA HIS A 76 -10.06 -5.95 -5.12
C HIS A 76 -9.19 -5.83 -3.85
N GLN A 77 -8.18 -6.70 -3.69
CA GLN A 77 -7.25 -6.71 -2.57
C GLN A 77 -6.06 -5.79 -2.85
N LEU A 78 -6.09 -4.58 -2.28
CA LEU A 78 -5.05 -3.57 -2.52
C LEU A 78 -3.66 -4.00 -2.03
N GLU A 79 -3.59 -4.77 -0.95
CA GLU A 79 -2.31 -5.27 -0.43
C GLU A 79 -1.63 -6.22 -1.44
N VAL A 80 -2.42 -7.08 -2.11
CA VAL A 80 -1.92 -7.92 -3.21
C VAL A 80 -1.45 -7.07 -4.38
N ALA A 81 -2.21 -6.01 -4.70
CA ALA A 81 -1.86 -5.11 -5.79
C ALA A 81 -0.54 -4.38 -5.53
N LYS A 82 -0.32 -3.86 -4.32
CA LYS A 82 0.93 -3.20 -3.91
C LYS A 82 2.14 -4.12 -4.05
N GLU A 83 1.99 -5.36 -3.60
CA GLU A 83 3.09 -6.31 -3.48
C GLU A 83 3.47 -6.93 -4.83
N LEU A 84 2.48 -7.25 -5.67
CA LEU A 84 2.70 -8.05 -6.89
C LEU A 84 2.94 -7.23 -8.15
N PHE A 85 2.23 -6.10 -8.31
CA PHE A 85 2.16 -5.46 -9.63
C PHE A 85 3.10 -4.27 -9.80
N LYS A 86 3.68 -4.14 -11.00
CA LYS A 86 4.40 -2.96 -11.44
C LYS A 86 3.45 -1.88 -11.97
N ASN A 87 2.38 -2.29 -12.65
CA ASN A 87 1.38 -1.40 -13.25
C ASN A 87 -0.01 -1.83 -12.77
N ILE A 88 -0.86 -0.84 -12.51
CA ILE A 88 -2.24 -1.03 -12.05
C ILE A 88 -3.17 -0.23 -12.94
N ALA A 89 -4.23 -0.89 -13.40
CA ALA A 89 -5.37 -0.25 -14.05
C ALA A 89 -6.58 -0.33 -13.13
N VAL A 90 -7.12 0.82 -12.76
CA VAL A 90 -8.36 0.92 -11.97
C VAL A 90 -9.54 0.93 -12.93
N ILE A 91 -10.48 0.03 -12.70
CA ILE A 91 -11.66 -0.13 -13.55
C ILE A 91 -12.91 0.29 -12.78
N ASP A 92 -13.73 1.12 -13.41
CA ASP A 92 -15.06 1.48 -12.94
C ASP A 92 -16.08 1.36 -14.08
N SER A 93 -17.18 0.68 -13.81
CA SER A 93 -18.30 0.52 -14.77
C SER A 93 -17.84 0.09 -16.17
N GLY A 94 -16.87 -0.85 -16.23
CA GLY A 94 -16.32 -1.41 -17.47
C GLY A 94 -15.34 -0.51 -18.21
N LYS A 95 -14.88 0.60 -17.60
CA LYS A 95 -13.90 1.53 -18.18
C LYS A 95 -12.68 1.63 -17.30
N ILE A 96 -11.50 1.73 -17.92
CA ILE A 96 -10.27 2.08 -17.19
C ILE A 96 -10.35 3.57 -16.87
N VAL A 97 -10.41 3.90 -15.58
CA VAL A 97 -10.50 5.28 -15.07
C VAL A 97 -9.16 5.86 -14.68
N GLU A 98 -8.19 4.97 -14.36
CA GLU A 98 -6.80 5.36 -14.10
C GLU A 98 -5.88 4.18 -14.44
N ASN A 99 -4.69 4.46 -15.00
CA ASN A 99 -3.69 3.45 -15.34
C ASN A 99 -2.30 4.06 -15.15
N ASN A 100 -1.53 3.49 -14.22
CA ASN A 100 -0.20 4.00 -13.90
C ASN A 100 0.67 2.91 -13.25
N SER A 101 1.92 3.27 -12.91
CA SER A 101 2.74 2.42 -12.06
C SER A 101 2.07 2.19 -10.70
N SER A 102 2.35 1.06 -10.05
CA SER A 102 1.81 0.78 -8.72
C SER A 102 2.13 1.92 -7.75
N TYR A 103 3.37 2.41 -7.76
CA TYR A 103 3.77 3.53 -6.92
C TYR A 103 2.88 4.76 -7.13
N GLU A 104 2.68 5.21 -8.38
CA GLU A 104 1.87 6.39 -8.68
C GLU A 104 0.40 6.23 -8.30
N ILE A 105 -0.18 5.04 -8.49
CA ILE A 105 -1.56 4.77 -8.07
C ILE A 105 -1.74 4.96 -6.56
N PHE A 106 -0.75 4.57 -5.75
CA PHE A 106 -0.83 4.71 -4.29
C PHE A 106 -0.29 6.04 -3.76
N ALA A 107 0.72 6.63 -4.42
CA ALA A 107 1.33 7.88 -3.99
C ALA A 107 0.57 9.11 -4.49
N ASN A 108 0.14 9.10 -5.75
CA ASN A 108 -0.41 10.24 -6.47
C ASN A 108 -1.71 9.89 -7.22
N PRO A 109 -2.74 9.30 -6.58
CA PRO A 109 -3.98 8.97 -7.26
C PRO A 109 -4.66 10.23 -7.80
N THR A 110 -5.04 10.21 -9.07
CA THR A 110 -5.67 11.35 -9.76
C THR A 110 -7.19 11.22 -9.81
N ASN A 111 -7.67 10.00 -10.05
CA ASN A 111 -9.11 9.74 -10.15
C ASN A 111 -9.77 9.68 -8.76
N ALA A 112 -11.01 10.21 -8.65
CA ALA A 112 -11.76 10.23 -7.39
C ALA A 112 -12.02 8.82 -6.81
N LEU A 113 -12.30 7.82 -7.67
CA LEU A 113 -12.48 6.44 -7.24
C LEU A 113 -11.15 5.86 -6.71
N THR A 114 -10.05 6.07 -7.44
CA THR A 114 -8.72 5.62 -7.00
C THR A 114 -8.37 6.21 -5.64
N LYS A 115 -8.55 7.53 -5.46
CA LYS A 115 -8.37 8.20 -4.16
C LYS A 115 -9.17 7.51 -3.06
N LYS A 116 -10.44 7.23 -3.31
CA LYS A 116 -11.31 6.54 -2.34
C LYS A 116 -10.86 5.12 -2.01
N LEU A 117 -10.29 4.41 -2.98
CA LEU A 117 -9.80 3.04 -2.79
C LEU A 117 -8.50 3.00 -2.01
N VAL A 118 -7.53 3.85 -2.37
CA VAL A 118 -6.18 3.80 -1.79
C VAL A 118 -6.06 4.54 -0.47
N ASN A 119 -6.89 5.57 -0.25
CA ASN A 119 -6.82 6.40 0.94
C ASN A 119 -7.44 5.68 2.13
N LYS A 120 -6.63 5.38 3.13
CA LYS A 120 -7.10 4.87 4.42
C LYS A 120 -7.56 6.05 5.27
N LYS A 121 -8.77 5.99 5.81
CA LYS A 121 -9.23 6.97 6.80
C LYS A 121 -8.36 6.86 8.04
N ILE A 122 -7.75 7.99 8.43
CA ILE A 122 -7.05 8.11 9.70
C ILE A 122 -8.10 8.53 10.74
N ASP A 123 -8.38 7.64 11.66
CA ASP A 123 -9.36 7.88 12.73
C ASP A 123 -8.62 8.06 14.06
N ILE A 124 -8.50 9.31 14.48
CA ILE A 124 -7.96 9.66 15.80
C ILE A 124 -9.16 10.00 16.71
N PRO A 125 -9.28 9.34 17.87
CA PRO A 125 -10.40 9.62 18.77
C PRO A 125 -10.51 11.11 19.11
N LYS A 126 -11.74 11.66 19.06
CA LYS A 126 -12.01 13.08 19.34
C LYS A 126 -11.48 13.53 20.69
N GLU A 127 -11.57 12.68 21.69
CA GLU A 127 -11.04 12.95 23.02
C GLU A 127 -9.52 13.18 23.00
N VAL A 128 -8.79 12.44 22.17
CA VAL A 128 -7.33 12.59 21.99
C VAL A 128 -7.03 13.93 21.32
N VAL A 129 -7.75 14.26 20.24
CA VAL A 129 -7.60 15.54 19.51
C VAL A 129 -7.87 16.71 20.44
N ASN A 130 -8.94 16.66 21.23
CA ASN A 130 -9.34 17.74 22.15
C ASN A 130 -8.37 17.92 23.34
N ASN A 131 -7.76 16.83 23.81
CA ASN A 131 -6.91 16.86 25.02
C ASN A 131 -5.44 17.18 24.72
N ILE A 132 -4.97 16.94 23.51
CA ILE A 132 -3.54 17.11 23.15
C ILE A 132 -3.16 18.58 22.99
N GLY A 133 -4.09 19.43 22.56
CA GLY A 133 -3.81 20.82 22.25
C GLY A 133 -2.80 20.98 21.10
N GLY A 134 -2.48 22.25 20.75
CA GLY A 134 -1.54 22.57 19.69
C GLY A 134 -2.09 22.41 18.28
N ASN A 135 -1.23 22.59 17.30
CA ASN A 135 -1.58 22.42 15.90
C ASN A 135 -1.36 20.97 15.48
N ILE A 136 -2.40 20.32 14.98
CA ILE A 136 -2.31 18.96 14.45
C ILE A 136 -2.17 19.04 12.93
N VAL A 137 -1.10 18.45 12.42
CA VAL A 137 -0.81 18.41 10.98
C VAL A 137 -0.58 16.98 10.50
N THR A 138 -1.01 16.74 9.27
CA THR A 138 -0.75 15.51 8.53
C THR A 138 0.38 15.77 7.53
N LEU A 139 1.43 14.98 7.63
CA LEU A 139 2.59 15.00 6.75
C LEU A 139 2.54 13.77 5.85
N ILE A 140 2.64 13.97 4.55
CA ILE A 140 2.70 12.88 3.58
C ILE A 140 4.07 12.92 2.91
N TYR A 141 4.84 11.87 3.16
CA TYR A 141 6.19 11.69 2.63
C TYR A 141 6.17 10.80 1.41
N LYS A 142 6.95 11.16 0.39
CA LYS A 142 7.09 10.37 -0.83
C LYS A 142 8.56 10.30 -1.24
N GLY A 143 9.01 9.11 -1.63
CA GLY A 143 10.37 8.91 -2.11
C GLY A 143 11.45 9.25 -1.06
N GLU A 144 12.48 9.99 -1.48
CA GLU A 144 13.66 10.27 -0.65
C GLU A 144 13.38 11.19 0.54
N ASP A 145 12.34 12.02 0.49
CA ASP A 145 11.96 12.94 1.58
C ASP A 145 11.58 12.19 2.86
N SER A 146 11.19 10.92 2.73
CA SER A 146 10.86 10.06 3.89
C SER A 146 12.07 9.64 4.72
N LEU A 147 13.29 9.91 4.28
CA LEU A 147 14.54 9.56 4.98
C LEU A 147 15.06 10.69 5.86
N GLU A 148 14.53 11.91 5.72
CA GLU A 148 14.95 13.05 6.50
C GLU A 148 14.44 13.00 7.94
N PRO A 149 15.27 13.32 8.97
CA PRO A 149 14.87 13.28 10.38
C PRO A 149 14.05 14.53 10.76
N ILE A 150 12.95 14.75 10.06
CA ILE A 150 12.14 15.98 10.10
C ILE A 150 11.67 16.34 11.51
N ILE A 151 11.21 15.34 12.29
CA ILE A 151 10.68 15.56 13.64
C ILE A 151 11.76 16.12 14.58
N SER A 152 12.96 15.52 14.57
CA SER A 152 14.08 16.05 15.36
C SER A 152 14.50 17.42 14.88
N THR A 153 14.54 17.64 13.57
CA THR A 153 14.93 18.92 12.98
C THR A 153 14.01 20.05 13.44
N ILE A 154 12.68 19.87 13.39
CA ILE A 154 11.75 20.93 13.83
C ILE A 154 11.82 21.16 15.33
N ASN A 155 11.96 20.12 16.15
CA ASN A 155 12.06 20.24 17.60
C ASN A 155 13.31 21.03 18.02
N GLU A 156 14.46 20.71 17.41
CA GLU A 156 15.72 21.38 17.75
C GLU A 156 15.78 22.81 17.21
N ARG A 157 15.40 23.00 15.94
CA ARG A 157 15.57 24.29 15.25
C ARG A 157 14.56 25.34 15.72
N TYR A 158 13.31 24.95 15.92
CA TYR A 158 12.21 25.87 16.24
C TYR A 158 11.76 25.80 17.69
N LYS A 159 12.43 24.98 18.53
CA LYS A 159 12.09 24.82 19.97
C LYS A 159 10.64 24.46 20.22
N VAL A 160 10.06 23.71 19.34
CA VAL A 160 8.72 23.11 19.50
C VAL A 160 8.83 21.72 20.07
N SER A 161 7.73 21.20 20.60
CA SER A 161 7.60 19.81 20.99
C SER A 161 6.55 19.12 20.11
N THR A 162 6.87 17.94 19.61
CA THR A 162 5.97 17.17 18.75
C THR A 162 5.54 15.89 19.44
N ASN A 163 4.30 15.48 19.18
CA ASN A 163 3.80 14.18 19.55
C ASN A 163 3.22 13.49 18.32
N ILE A 164 3.55 12.20 18.10
CA ILE A 164 3.05 11.42 16.96
C ILE A 164 1.72 10.81 17.37
N LEU A 165 0.66 11.15 16.65
CA LEU A 165 -0.70 10.66 16.87
C LEU A 165 -1.03 9.46 16.00
N HIS A 166 -0.47 9.45 14.78
CA HIS A 166 -0.57 8.34 13.85
C HIS A 166 0.68 8.32 12.99
N GLY A 167 1.15 7.12 12.63
CA GLY A 167 2.29 6.95 11.72
C GLY A 167 2.19 5.64 10.96
N ASN A 168 2.37 5.72 9.65
CA ASN A 168 2.47 4.57 8.78
C ASN A 168 3.50 4.84 7.69
N ILE A 169 4.42 3.91 7.47
CA ILE A 169 5.37 3.95 6.35
C ILE A 169 5.25 2.62 5.62
N GLU A 170 4.90 2.69 4.35
CA GLU A 170 4.79 1.54 3.46
C GLU A 170 5.84 1.64 2.36
N TYR A 171 6.33 0.51 1.87
CA TYR A 171 7.25 0.45 0.74
C TYR A 171 6.54 -0.17 -0.46
N ILE A 172 6.44 0.58 -1.55
CA ILE A 172 5.88 0.11 -2.81
C ILE A 172 6.99 0.12 -3.85
N GLN A 173 7.36 -1.06 -4.35
CA GLN A 173 8.49 -1.20 -5.28
C GLN A 173 9.77 -0.51 -4.76
N ASP A 174 10.12 -0.78 -3.50
CA ASP A 174 11.29 -0.23 -2.78
C ASP A 174 11.25 1.30 -2.56
N LYS A 175 10.15 1.97 -2.89
CA LYS A 175 9.96 3.40 -2.66
C LYS A 175 9.05 3.62 -1.46
N PRO A 176 9.49 4.40 -0.46
CA PRO A 176 8.66 4.67 0.70
C PRO A 176 7.52 5.65 0.38
N ILE A 177 6.38 5.40 1.01
CA ILE A 177 5.27 6.34 1.17
C ILE A 177 4.97 6.37 2.65
N GLY A 178 5.09 7.53 3.28
CA GLY A 178 4.87 7.71 4.70
C GLY A 178 3.76 8.71 4.99
N ILE A 179 3.01 8.43 6.04
CA ILE A 179 2.00 9.32 6.57
C ILE A 179 2.25 9.46 8.06
N LEU A 180 2.42 10.69 8.53
CA LEU A 180 2.48 11.02 9.93
C LEU A 180 1.40 12.04 10.27
N VAL A 181 0.67 11.83 11.36
CA VAL A 181 -0.12 12.87 11.99
C VAL A 181 0.56 13.22 13.30
N ILE A 182 0.95 14.48 13.43
CA ILE A 182 1.65 15.00 14.60
C ILE A 182 0.91 16.19 15.19
N SER A 183 1.00 16.34 16.51
CA SER A 183 0.72 17.63 17.15
C SER A 183 2.00 18.40 17.36
N ILE A 184 1.97 19.72 17.14
CA ILE A 184 3.10 20.62 17.31
C ILE A 184 2.70 21.63 18.40
N ASN A 185 3.47 21.67 19.48
CA ASN A 185 3.24 22.53 20.64
C ASN A 185 4.46 23.45 20.87
N GLY A 186 4.19 24.71 21.16
CA GLY A 186 5.18 25.76 21.38
C GLY A 186 4.49 27.11 21.47
N ASN A 187 5.26 28.21 21.42
CA ASN A 187 4.67 29.51 21.22
C ASN A 187 4.24 29.68 19.75
N ASP A 188 3.29 30.57 19.48
CA ASP A 188 2.67 30.74 18.18
C ASP A 188 3.68 31.02 17.04
N HIS A 189 4.70 31.83 17.34
CA HIS A 189 5.73 32.18 16.37
C HIS A 189 6.60 30.95 15.97
N ASP A 190 7.03 30.17 16.98
CA ASP A 190 7.90 29.01 16.74
C ASP A 190 7.12 27.89 16.03
N VAL A 191 5.83 27.69 16.39
CA VAL A 191 4.94 26.73 15.73
C VAL A 191 4.71 27.13 14.26
N SER A 192 4.39 28.42 14.00
CA SER A 192 4.24 28.90 12.62
C SER A 192 5.49 28.66 11.79
N SER A 193 6.66 29.03 12.34
CA SER A 193 7.95 28.84 11.66
C SER A 193 8.28 27.36 11.39
N ALA A 194 7.90 26.47 12.31
CA ALA A 194 8.07 25.04 12.13
C ALA A 194 7.14 24.51 11.01
N ILE A 195 5.88 24.97 10.95
CA ILE A 195 4.94 24.60 9.89
C ILE A 195 5.41 25.11 8.53
N ASP A 196 5.85 26.37 8.43
CA ASP A 196 6.42 26.96 7.20
C ASP A 196 7.63 26.15 6.69
N TYR A 197 8.48 25.68 7.62
CA TYR A 197 9.59 24.79 7.26
C TYR A 197 9.10 23.44 6.74
N LEU A 198 8.11 22.82 7.40
CA LEU A 198 7.52 21.58 6.94
C LEU A 198 6.91 21.71 5.54
N GLU A 199 6.16 22.79 5.28
CA GLU A 199 5.55 23.08 3.97
C GLU A 199 6.59 23.32 2.87
N SER A 200 7.78 23.84 3.23
CA SER A 200 8.89 24.03 2.28
C SER A 200 9.69 22.75 2.00
N THR A 201 9.62 21.77 2.89
CA THR A 201 10.47 20.58 2.86
C THR A 201 9.69 19.33 2.44
N ILE A 202 8.42 19.23 2.80
CA ILE A 202 7.55 18.07 2.52
C ILE A 202 6.52 18.47 1.45
N GLU A 203 6.35 17.61 0.43
CA GLU A 203 5.44 17.88 -0.69
C GLU A 203 3.99 18.12 -0.24
N THR A 204 3.55 17.44 0.82
CA THR A 204 2.17 17.58 1.31
C THR A 204 2.11 17.70 2.82
N VAL A 205 1.73 18.88 3.28
CA VAL A 205 1.41 19.20 4.68
C VAL A 205 -0.04 19.69 4.73
N LYS A 206 -0.87 19.11 5.58
CA LYS A 206 -2.27 19.50 5.75
C LYS A 206 -2.60 19.64 7.22
N TYR A 207 -3.40 20.63 7.58
CA TYR A 207 -4.01 20.65 8.91
C TYR A 207 -4.99 19.48 9.05
N TYR A 208 -4.90 18.78 10.18
CA TYR A 208 -5.79 17.67 10.46
C TYR A 208 -7.22 18.19 10.71
N LYS A 209 -8.17 17.70 9.91
CA LYS A 209 -9.59 17.95 10.08
C LYS A 209 -10.29 16.60 10.20
N GLU A 210 -11.14 16.43 11.24
CA GLU A 210 -11.85 15.17 11.50
C GLU A 210 -12.63 14.62 10.29
N GLU A 211 -13.20 15.52 9.46
CA GLU A 211 -14.03 15.14 8.31
C GLU A 211 -13.23 14.86 7.04
N GLU A 212 -11.98 15.32 6.95
CA GLU A 212 -11.14 15.26 5.76
C GLU A 212 -9.87 14.39 5.94
N ALA A 213 -9.75 13.65 7.03
CA ALA A 213 -8.60 12.78 7.27
C ALA A 213 -8.61 11.55 6.33
N VAL A 214 -8.67 11.86 5.03
CA VAL A 214 -8.53 10.92 3.91
C VAL A 214 -7.21 11.28 3.25
N VAL A 215 -6.29 10.34 3.27
CA VAL A 215 -4.97 10.47 2.64
C VAL A 215 -5.03 9.86 1.26
#